data_c3ea4e13a8d91c0b6a29ef9604ff9a74
#
_entry.id   c3ea4e13a8d91c0b6a29ef9604ff9a74
#
_cell.length_a   1.000
_cell.length_b   1.000
_cell.length_c   1.000
_cell.angle_alpha   90.00
_cell.angle_beta   90.00
_cell.angle_gamma   90.00
#
_symmetry.space_group_name_H-M   'P 1'
#
loop_
_entity.id
_entity.type
_entity.pdbx_description
1 polymer ?
#
loop_
_entity_poly.entity_id
_entity_poly.type
_entity_poly.pdbx_seq_one_letter_code
_entity_poly.pdbx_strand_id
1 'polypeptide(L)'
;PVLPFKLSGNEVGDVVLAIGNPFGVGQTVTQGIVSATGRSDLGINTYEDFIQTDAAINPGNSGGALIDVAGNLIGVNTAIFSQSGGSLGIGFAIPARICQQVLNSILKDGRVVRGWLGISLLPVEQVNILEPKGPGVVVADVLKTGPAAKAGLKKGDKIVKVNDEVITSTSHLINFVALQPPN
;
A
#
# COMPACT_ATOMS: atom_id res chain seq x y z
N PRO A 1 -14.80 -20.56 -10.72
CA PRO A 1 -13.35 -20.47 -10.87
C PRO A 1 -12.81 -19.40 -9.93
N VAL A 2 -11.66 -19.66 -9.31
CA VAL A 2 -10.97 -18.70 -8.44
C VAL A 2 -9.72 -18.24 -9.18
N LEU A 3 -9.47 -16.93 -9.22
CA LEU A 3 -8.25 -16.40 -9.81
C LEU A 3 -7.05 -16.69 -8.89
N PRO A 4 -5.94 -17.22 -9.39
CA PRO A 4 -4.72 -17.36 -8.61
C PRO A 4 -4.15 -15.99 -8.27
N PHE A 5 -3.59 -15.85 -7.06
CA PHE A 5 -2.91 -14.62 -6.65
C PHE A 5 -1.47 -14.63 -7.18
N LYS A 6 -1.06 -13.57 -7.86
CA LYS A 6 0.34 -13.29 -8.20
C LYS A 6 0.90 -12.31 -7.15
N LEU A 7 1.70 -12.83 -6.23
CA LEU A 7 2.13 -12.09 -5.04
C LEU A 7 3.40 -11.25 -5.26
N SER A 8 4.15 -11.54 -6.32
CA SER A 8 5.42 -10.88 -6.68
C SER A 8 5.67 -10.94 -8.18
N GLY A 9 6.74 -10.28 -8.63
CA GLY A 9 7.17 -10.32 -10.04
C GLY A 9 6.29 -9.50 -10.98
N ASN A 10 5.59 -8.48 -10.48
CA ASN A 10 4.94 -7.48 -11.33
C ASN A 10 5.95 -6.38 -11.63
N GLU A 11 6.20 -6.12 -12.90
CA GLU A 11 7.18 -5.16 -13.39
C GLU A 11 6.49 -4.01 -14.13
N VAL A 12 7.11 -2.83 -14.12
CA VAL A 12 6.66 -1.70 -14.92
C VAL A 12 6.72 -2.07 -16.39
N GLY A 13 5.61 -1.84 -17.10
CA GLY A 13 5.44 -2.25 -18.50
C GLY A 13 4.64 -3.54 -18.68
N ASP A 14 4.40 -4.34 -17.64
CA ASP A 14 3.54 -5.51 -17.74
C ASP A 14 2.12 -5.12 -18.16
N VAL A 15 1.58 -5.82 -19.17
CA VAL A 15 0.20 -5.61 -19.61
C VAL A 15 -0.78 -6.13 -18.57
N VAL A 16 -1.78 -5.30 -18.27
CA VAL A 16 -2.81 -5.59 -17.26
C VAL A 16 -4.21 -5.31 -17.79
N LEU A 17 -5.19 -6.00 -17.22
CA LEU A 17 -6.62 -5.80 -17.49
C LEU A 17 -7.29 -5.42 -16.17
N ALA A 18 -7.97 -4.27 -16.16
CA ALA A 18 -8.81 -3.85 -15.04
C ALA A 18 -10.26 -4.25 -15.34
N ILE A 19 -10.87 -5.00 -14.43
CA ILE A 19 -12.23 -5.51 -14.54
C ILE A 19 -13.10 -4.80 -13.52
N GLY A 20 -14.30 -4.37 -13.90
CA GLY A 20 -15.23 -3.72 -13.00
C GLY A 20 -16.59 -3.45 -13.65
N ASN A 21 -17.38 -2.58 -13.01
CA ASN A 21 -18.66 -2.11 -13.52
C ASN A 21 -18.72 -0.57 -13.43
N PRO A 22 -17.96 0.13 -14.30
CA PRO A 22 -17.86 1.58 -14.22
C PRO A 22 -19.24 2.22 -14.47
N PHE A 23 -19.60 3.15 -13.60
CA PHE A 23 -20.89 3.88 -13.66
C PHE A 23 -22.15 2.99 -13.68
N GLY A 24 -22.03 1.70 -13.36
CA GLY A 24 -23.15 0.77 -13.38
C GLY A 24 -23.66 0.38 -14.77
N VAL A 25 -22.89 0.65 -15.83
CA VAL A 25 -23.30 0.35 -17.21
C VAL A 25 -23.08 -1.12 -17.63
N GLY A 26 -22.61 -1.95 -16.70
CA GLY A 26 -22.32 -3.37 -16.94
C GLY A 26 -20.86 -3.73 -16.76
N GLN A 27 -20.56 -5.02 -16.74
CA GLN A 27 -19.21 -5.52 -16.61
C GLN A 27 -18.34 -5.02 -17.78
N THR A 28 -17.23 -4.40 -17.43
CA THR A 28 -16.32 -3.76 -18.38
C THR A 28 -14.89 -4.20 -18.09
N VAL A 29 -14.11 -4.37 -19.15
CA VAL A 29 -12.68 -4.65 -19.07
C VAL A 29 -11.94 -3.53 -19.79
N THR A 30 -10.94 -2.95 -19.11
CA THR A 30 -10.02 -1.97 -19.71
C THR A 30 -8.61 -2.51 -19.68
N GLN A 31 -7.80 -2.19 -20.68
CA GLN A 31 -6.40 -2.61 -20.80
C GLN A 31 -5.48 -1.44 -20.55
N GLY A 32 -4.35 -1.72 -19.95
CA GLY A 32 -3.23 -0.83 -19.75
C GLY A 32 -1.98 -1.59 -19.35
N ILE A 33 -1.08 -0.90 -18.68
CA ILE A 33 0.16 -1.48 -18.14
C ILE A 33 0.32 -1.16 -16.66
N VAL A 34 1.22 -1.87 -16.00
CA VAL A 34 1.77 -1.42 -14.71
C VAL A 34 2.63 -0.20 -14.98
N SER A 35 2.17 0.97 -14.56
CA SER A 35 2.90 2.24 -14.75
C SER A 35 3.93 2.48 -13.64
N ALA A 36 3.67 1.97 -12.43
CA ALA A 36 4.58 2.00 -11.29
C ALA A 36 4.15 0.97 -10.22
N THR A 37 5.06 0.63 -9.33
CA THR A 37 4.81 -0.16 -8.12
C THR A 37 5.23 0.61 -6.88
N GLY A 38 4.70 0.26 -5.71
CA GLY A 38 5.11 0.86 -4.44
C GLY A 38 4.68 2.33 -4.27
N ARG A 39 3.62 2.76 -4.94
CA ARG A 39 3.12 4.14 -4.79
C ARG A 39 2.56 4.36 -3.40
N SER A 40 3.15 5.33 -2.69
CA SER A 40 2.79 5.77 -1.35
C SER A 40 2.84 7.29 -1.23
N ASP A 41 2.47 7.82 -0.07
CA ASP A 41 2.46 9.27 0.23
C ASP A 41 1.50 10.07 -0.68
N LEU A 42 0.43 9.41 -1.16
CA LEU A 42 -0.60 10.02 -2.00
C LEU A 42 -1.72 10.67 -1.17
N GLY A 43 -1.82 10.35 0.12
CA GLY A 43 -2.87 10.85 1.00
C GLY A 43 -4.25 10.24 0.74
N ILE A 44 -4.32 9.12 0.03
CA ILE A 44 -5.56 8.40 -0.28
C ILE A 44 -5.98 7.56 0.94
N ASN A 45 -5.02 6.85 1.55
CA ASN A 45 -5.23 5.97 2.69
C ASN A 45 -4.10 6.05 3.71
N THR A 46 -4.32 5.54 4.92
CA THR A 46 -3.27 5.41 5.94
C THR A 46 -2.18 4.43 5.54
N TYR A 47 -2.55 3.38 4.80
CA TYR A 47 -1.65 2.34 4.32
C TYR A 47 -1.64 2.38 2.80
N GLU A 48 -0.53 2.83 2.23
CA GLU A 48 -0.38 3.01 0.79
C GLU A 48 0.84 2.27 0.27
N ASP A 49 0.60 1.39 -0.68
CA ASP A 49 1.61 0.65 -1.42
C ASP A 49 0.95 0.17 -2.72
N PHE A 50 0.53 1.14 -3.53
CA PHE A 50 -0.31 0.84 -4.69
C PHE A 50 0.50 0.42 -5.92
N ILE A 51 -0.11 -0.43 -6.74
CA ILE A 51 0.20 -0.58 -8.15
C ILE A 51 -0.48 0.59 -8.87
N GLN A 52 0.29 1.35 -9.64
CA GLN A 52 -0.24 2.35 -10.56
C GLN A 52 -0.43 1.74 -11.95
N THR A 53 -1.55 2.04 -12.60
CA THR A 53 -1.84 1.60 -13.97
C THR A 53 -2.49 2.73 -14.77
N ASP A 54 -2.30 2.72 -16.08
CA ASP A 54 -3.00 3.58 -17.03
C ASP A 54 -4.26 2.93 -17.61
N ALA A 55 -4.52 1.65 -17.29
CA ALA A 55 -5.83 1.04 -17.54
C ALA A 55 -6.94 1.93 -16.96
N ALA A 56 -7.96 2.24 -17.73
CA ALA A 56 -8.99 3.17 -17.31
C ALA A 56 -9.75 2.65 -16.09
N ILE A 57 -9.51 3.25 -14.92
CA ILE A 57 -10.24 3.03 -13.68
C ILE A 57 -11.22 4.20 -13.50
N ASN A 58 -12.50 3.88 -13.29
CA ASN A 58 -13.55 4.87 -13.08
C ASN A 58 -14.41 4.45 -11.88
N PRO A 59 -15.23 5.35 -11.31
CA PRO A 59 -16.19 4.99 -10.26
C PRO A 59 -17.04 3.79 -10.64
N GLY A 60 -17.03 2.74 -9.80
CA GLY A 60 -17.66 1.44 -10.06
C GLY A 60 -16.66 0.32 -10.39
N ASN A 61 -15.40 0.63 -10.72
CA ASN A 61 -14.35 -0.38 -10.85
C ASN A 61 -13.70 -0.73 -9.49
N SER A 62 -13.87 0.10 -8.47
CA SER A 62 -13.32 -0.16 -7.12
C SER A 62 -13.85 -1.48 -6.56
N GLY A 63 -12.97 -2.32 -6.03
CA GLY A 63 -13.25 -3.69 -5.62
C GLY A 63 -13.16 -4.72 -6.75
N GLY A 64 -13.07 -4.30 -8.01
CA GLY A 64 -12.84 -5.15 -9.17
C GLY A 64 -11.39 -5.61 -9.28
N ALA A 65 -11.15 -6.62 -10.10
CA ALA A 65 -9.84 -7.22 -10.27
C ALA A 65 -8.94 -6.40 -11.20
N LEU A 66 -7.65 -6.31 -10.86
CA LEU A 66 -6.56 -6.04 -11.78
C LEU A 66 -5.82 -7.36 -12.02
N ILE A 67 -5.79 -7.83 -13.26
CA ILE A 67 -5.21 -9.12 -13.62
C ILE A 67 -4.09 -8.95 -14.66
N ASP A 68 -3.17 -9.92 -14.69
CA ASP A 68 -2.19 -10.05 -15.78
C ASP A 68 -2.79 -10.80 -16.98
N VAL A 69 -2.03 -10.89 -18.08
CA VAL A 69 -2.45 -11.58 -19.32
C VAL A 69 -2.58 -13.10 -19.15
N ALA A 70 -2.02 -13.68 -18.09
CA ALA A 70 -2.17 -15.09 -17.74
C ALA A 70 -3.41 -15.35 -16.87
N GLY A 71 -4.17 -14.31 -16.51
CA GLY A 71 -5.37 -14.41 -15.67
C GLY A 71 -5.10 -14.48 -14.19
N ASN A 72 -3.90 -14.09 -13.72
CA ASN A 72 -3.61 -14.03 -12.30
C ASN A 72 -4.06 -12.68 -11.71
N LEU A 73 -4.60 -12.70 -10.50
CA LEU A 73 -4.92 -11.49 -9.75
C LEU A 73 -3.61 -10.84 -9.29
N ILE A 74 -3.31 -9.64 -9.78
CA ILE A 74 -2.17 -8.83 -9.35
C ILE A 74 -2.56 -7.73 -8.37
N GLY A 75 -3.84 -7.33 -8.36
CA GLY A 75 -4.34 -6.32 -7.44
C GLY A 75 -5.85 -6.17 -7.47
N VAL A 76 -6.36 -5.33 -6.56
CA VAL A 76 -7.77 -4.93 -6.48
C VAL A 76 -7.86 -3.43 -6.74
N ASN A 77 -8.62 -3.04 -7.77
CA ASN A 77 -8.82 -1.65 -8.14
C ASN A 77 -9.39 -0.86 -6.96
N THR A 78 -8.87 0.34 -6.66
CA THR A 78 -9.32 1.10 -5.50
C THR A 78 -9.59 2.57 -5.77
N ALA A 79 -8.69 3.29 -6.42
CA ALA A 79 -8.76 4.74 -6.54
C ALA A 79 -8.21 5.23 -7.89
N ILE A 80 -8.51 6.49 -8.18
CA ILE A 80 -7.90 7.25 -9.28
C ILE A 80 -7.34 8.55 -8.73
N PHE A 81 -6.31 9.07 -9.39
CA PHE A 81 -5.88 10.46 -9.22
C PHE A 81 -6.62 11.31 -10.25
N SER A 82 -7.66 12.04 -9.82
CA SER A 82 -8.50 12.80 -10.75
C SER A 82 -9.16 13.98 -10.05
N GLN A 83 -9.12 15.15 -10.68
CA GLN A 83 -9.86 16.33 -10.24
C GLN A 83 -11.30 16.35 -10.80
N SER A 84 -11.53 15.66 -11.91
CA SER A 84 -12.84 15.62 -12.60
C SER A 84 -13.69 14.39 -12.24
N GLY A 85 -13.12 13.44 -11.47
CA GLY A 85 -13.79 12.19 -11.10
C GLY A 85 -13.75 11.09 -12.17
N GLY A 86 -13.15 11.35 -13.33
CA GLY A 86 -12.93 10.35 -14.39
C GLY A 86 -11.45 9.96 -14.50
N SER A 87 -11.17 8.85 -15.18
CA SER A 87 -9.80 8.38 -15.42
C SER A 87 -9.01 9.35 -16.29
N LEU A 88 -7.84 9.72 -15.81
CA LEU A 88 -6.82 10.50 -16.53
C LEU A 88 -5.59 9.64 -16.86
N GLY A 89 -5.72 8.29 -16.87
CA GLY A 89 -4.59 7.38 -17.05
C GLY A 89 -3.73 7.20 -15.79
N ILE A 90 -4.26 7.58 -14.62
CA ILE A 90 -3.60 7.39 -13.31
C ILE A 90 -4.59 6.67 -12.39
N GLY A 91 -4.58 5.36 -12.45
CA GLY A 91 -5.37 4.47 -11.60
C GLY A 91 -4.49 3.73 -10.60
N PHE A 92 -5.07 3.32 -9.48
CA PHE A 92 -4.40 2.63 -8.40
C PHE A 92 -5.13 1.34 -8.03
N ALA A 93 -4.32 0.29 -7.76
CA ALA A 93 -4.80 -0.97 -7.25
C ALA A 93 -4.00 -1.39 -6.00
N ILE A 94 -4.69 -2.01 -5.04
CA ILE A 94 -4.08 -2.63 -3.87
C ILE A 94 -3.41 -3.92 -4.34
N PRO A 95 -2.10 -4.15 -4.12
CA PRO A 95 -1.42 -5.35 -4.55
C PRO A 95 -2.03 -6.65 -4.02
N ALA A 96 -2.05 -7.69 -4.83
CA ALA A 96 -2.60 -9.01 -4.47
C ALA A 96 -2.00 -9.58 -3.18
N ARG A 97 -0.70 -9.33 -2.90
CA ARG A 97 -0.04 -9.76 -1.65
C ARG A 97 -0.68 -9.14 -0.41
N ILE A 98 -1.07 -7.87 -0.47
CA ILE A 98 -1.77 -7.19 0.64
C ILE A 98 -3.20 -7.73 0.78
N CYS A 99 -3.90 -7.92 -0.35
CA CYS A 99 -5.24 -8.52 -0.35
C CYS A 99 -5.23 -9.92 0.28
N GLN A 100 -4.24 -10.75 -0.04
CA GLN A 100 -4.10 -12.09 0.55
C GLN A 100 -3.83 -12.04 2.06
N GLN A 101 -2.97 -11.12 2.54
CA GLN A 101 -2.71 -10.98 3.97
C GLN A 101 -3.97 -10.53 4.73
N VAL A 102 -4.71 -9.57 4.17
CA VAL A 102 -6.00 -9.13 4.74
C VAL A 102 -7.00 -10.28 4.78
N LEU A 103 -7.13 -11.04 3.68
CA LEU A 103 -8.01 -12.20 3.61
C LEU A 103 -7.63 -13.24 4.67
N ASN A 104 -6.36 -13.59 4.77
CA ASN A 104 -5.88 -14.55 5.76
C ASN A 104 -6.15 -14.10 7.20
N SER A 105 -5.96 -12.80 7.50
CA SER A 105 -6.29 -12.23 8.82
C SER A 105 -7.78 -12.35 9.13
N ILE A 106 -8.65 -12.02 8.17
CA ILE A 106 -10.10 -12.13 8.34
C ILE A 106 -10.53 -13.60 8.54
N LEU A 107 -9.98 -14.52 7.76
CA LEU A 107 -10.30 -15.94 7.88
C LEU A 107 -9.85 -16.53 9.22
N LYS A 108 -8.70 -16.09 9.73
CA LYS A 108 -8.13 -16.57 10.99
C LYS A 108 -8.78 -15.92 12.21
N ASP A 109 -8.90 -14.59 12.21
CA ASP A 109 -9.19 -13.80 13.40
C ASP A 109 -10.56 -13.09 13.34
N GLY A 110 -11.33 -13.27 12.24
CA GLY A 110 -12.61 -12.60 11.99
C GLY A 110 -12.47 -11.10 11.72
N ARG A 111 -11.25 -10.57 11.71
CA ARG A 111 -10.94 -9.14 11.52
C ARG A 111 -9.53 -8.95 11.01
N VAL A 112 -9.25 -7.76 10.47
CA VAL A 112 -7.87 -7.39 10.12
C VAL A 112 -7.11 -7.01 11.38
N VAL A 113 -6.05 -7.77 11.68
CA VAL A 113 -5.15 -7.51 12.80
C VAL A 113 -3.87 -6.89 12.24
N ARG A 114 -3.44 -5.75 12.79
CA ARG A 114 -2.26 -5.02 12.33
C ARG A 114 -1.25 -4.84 13.45
N GLY A 115 0.03 -4.94 13.12
CA GLY A 115 1.09 -4.55 14.01
C GLY A 115 1.05 -3.05 14.31
N TRP A 116 1.50 -2.67 15.50
CA TRP A 116 1.49 -1.30 15.96
C TRP A 116 2.61 -1.05 16.97
N LEU A 117 3.36 0.03 16.80
CA LEU A 117 4.48 0.39 17.67
C LEU A 117 4.13 1.42 18.75
N GLY A 118 3.13 2.27 18.51
CA GLY A 118 2.77 3.36 19.40
C GLY A 118 3.76 4.53 19.33
N ILE A 119 4.14 4.90 18.10
CA ILE A 119 4.99 6.04 17.81
C ILE A 119 4.31 6.98 16.82
N SER A 120 4.70 8.26 16.85
CA SER A 120 4.49 9.19 15.74
C SER A 120 5.83 9.50 15.07
N LEU A 121 5.78 9.84 13.79
CA LEU A 121 6.97 10.07 12.97
C LEU A 121 7.03 11.54 12.52
N LEU A 122 8.23 12.08 12.38
CA LEU A 122 8.40 13.41 11.79
C LEU A 122 8.11 13.37 10.29
N PRO A 123 7.41 14.39 9.75
CA PRO A 123 7.30 14.58 8.32
C PRO A 123 8.68 14.67 7.66
N VAL A 124 8.80 14.13 6.44
CA VAL A 124 10.07 14.07 5.69
C VAL A 124 10.66 15.47 5.49
N GLU A 125 9.81 16.49 5.29
CA GLU A 125 10.22 17.88 5.11
C GLU A 125 10.92 18.46 6.35
N GLN A 126 10.56 18.01 7.54
CA GLN A 126 11.18 18.47 8.80
C GLN A 126 12.48 17.74 9.11
N VAL A 127 12.65 16.52 8.61
CA VAL A 127 13.88 15.73 8.81
C VAL A 127 15.05 16.29 8.00
N ASN A 128 14.78 16.79 6.79
CA ASN A 128 15.80 17.29 5.86
C ASN A 128 16.58 18.52 6.37
N ILE A 129 16.08 19.20 7.39
CA ILE A 129 16.71 20.42 7.95
C ILE A 129 17.67 20.11 9.09
N LEU A 130 17.48 18.98 9.78
CA LEU A 130 18.13 18.72 11.09
C LEU A 130 19.01 17.46 11.15
N GLU A 131 18.97 16.59 10.11
CA GLU A 131 19.57 15.25 10.19
C GLU A 131 20.49 14.89 9.01
N PRO A 132 21.52 14.03 9.23
CA PRO A 132 22.35 13.53 8.14
C PRO A 132 21.53 12.79 7.09
N LYS A 133 21.82 13.07 5.82
CA LYS A 133 21.25 12.38 4.67
C LYS A 133 21.45 10.86 4.81
N GLY A 134 20.39 10.08 4.68
CA GLY A 134 20.46 8.61 4.74
C GLY A 134 19.10 7.98 4.98
N PRO A 135 18.96 6.67 4.76
CA PRO A 135 17.70 5.96 4.97
C PRO A 135 17.28 6.04 6.44
N GLY A 136 15.97 5.92 6.65
CA GLY A 136 15.36 5.89 7.98
C GLY A 136 14.35 7.00 8.22
N VAL A 137 13.62 6.86 9.32
CA VAL A 137 12.58 7.80 9.75
C VAL A 137 12.83 8.19 11.21
N VAL A 138 12.52 9.44 11.56
CA VAL A 138 12.76 9.97 12.90
C VAL A 138 11.49 9.91 13.73
N VAL A 139 11.61 9.41 14.96
CA VAL A 139 10.53 9.31 15.94
C VAL A 139 10.21 10.70 16.50
N ALA A 140 9.00 11.21 16.21
CA ALA A 140 8.52 12.49 16.72
C ALA A 140 8.08 12.39 18.17
N ASP A 141 7.39 11.29 18.52
CA ASP A 141 6.92 11.03 19.87
C ASP A 141 6.68 9.53 20.08
N VAL A 142 6.68 9.10 21.35
CA VAL A 142 6.46 7.71 21.76
C VAL A 142 5.36 7.66 22.82
N LEU A 143 4.31 6.88 22.55
CA LEU A 143 3.23 6.66 23.49
C LEU A 143 3.76 5.87 24.71
N LYS A 144 3.71 6.48 25.90
CA LYS A 144 4.29 5.93 27.14
C LYS A 144 3.84 4.51 27.49
N THR A 145 2.61 4.14 27.11
CA THR A 145 2.03 2.81 27.35
C THR A 145 2.22 1.85 26.18
N GLY A 146 2.78 2.34 25.07
CA GLY A 146 2.96 1.58 23.83
C GLY A 146 4.11 0.57 23.88
N PRO A 147 4.16 -0.38 22.93
CA PRO A 147 5.23 -1.37 22.86
C PRO A 147 6.60 -0.74 22.61
N ALA A 148 6.69 0.32 21.80
CA ALA A 148 7.96 1.01 21.54
C ALA A 148 8.56 1.63 22.82
N ALA A 149 7.74 2.25 23.68
CA ALA A 149 8.20 2.79 24.95
C ALA A 149 8.72 1.68 25.88
N LYS A 150 8.04 0.54 25.95
CA LYS A 150 8.46 -0.63 26.72
C LYS A 150 9.79 -1.21 26.24
N ALA A 151 10.04 -1.12 24.93
CA ALA A 151 11.30 -1.54 24.28
C ALA A 151 12.42 -0.49 24.40
N GLY A 152 12.15 0.68 24.99
CA GLY A 152 13.15 1.73 25.22
C GLY A 152 13.32 2.74 24.08
N LEU A 153 12.45 2.72 23.04
CA LEU A 153 12.45 3.72 21.98
C LEU A 153 12.10 5.10 22.54
N LYS A 154 12.77 6.14 22.05
CA LYS A 154 12.60 7.52 22.52
C LYS A 154 12.36 8.48 21.37
N LYS A 155 11.78 9.63 21.69
CA LYS A 155 11.74 10.78 20.79
C LYS A 155 13.12 11.14 20.29
N GLY A 156 13.28 11.37 18.98
CA GLY A 156 14.53 11.67 18.31
C GLY A 156 15.31 10.45 17.81
N ASP A 157 14.92 9.24 18.19
CA ASP A 157 15.54 8.04 17.63
C ASP A 157 15.25 7.94 16.13
N LYS A 158 16.25 7.49 15.35
CA LYS A 158 16.11 7.23 13.91
C LYS A 158 16.00 5.74 13.66
N ILE A 159 14.85 5.31 13.12
CA ILE A 159 14.61 3.92 12.72
C ILE A 159 15.13 3.74 11.29
N VAL A 160 16.22 3.02 11.14
CA VAL A 160 16.87 2.76 9.85
C VAL A 160 16.59 1.37 9.31
N LYS A 161 16.21 0.44 10.21
CA LYS A 161 15.96 -0.96 9.86
C LYS A 161 14.96 -1.58 10.85
N VAL A 162 14.08 -2.44 10.34
CA VAL A 162 13.16 -3.28 11.15
C VAL A 162 13.30 -4.71 10.65
N ASN A 163 13.73 -5.63 11.53
CA ASN A 163 14.19 -6.96 11.15
C ASN A 163 15.32 -6.83 10.09
N ASP A 164 15.13 -7.43 8.90
CA ASP A 164 16.08 -7.32 7.80
C ASP A 164 15.72 -6.25 6.77
N GLU A 165 14.60 -5.55 6.95
CA GLU A 165 14.11 -4.53 6.03
C GLU A 165 14.70 -3.15 6.33
N VAL A 166 15.34 -2.54 5.34
CA VAL A 166 15.87 -1.16 5.42
C VAL A 166 14.72 -0.18 5.21
N ILE A 167 14.47 0.67 6.20
CA ILE A 167 13.38 1.65 6.14
C ILE A 167 13.83 2.87 5.33
N THR A 168 13.07 3.20 4.30
CA THR A 168 13.37 4.29 3.36
C THR A 168 12.44 5.50 3.51
N SER A 169 11.23 5.31 4.05
CA SER A 169 10.23 6.38 4.22
C SER A 169 9.29 6.10 5.39
N THR A 170 8.53 7.11 5.77
CA THR A 170 7.46 7.02 6.78
C THR A 170 6.41 5.99 6.38
N SER A 171 5.92 6.07 5.14
CA SER A 171 4.93 5.11 4.62
C SER A 171 5.48 3.70 4.53
N HIS A 172 6.77 3.54 4.18
CA HIS A 172 7.42 2.23 4.20
C HIS A 172 7.38 1.60 5.61
N LEU A 173 7.77 2.36 6.65
CA LEU A 173 7.71 1.87 8.03
C LEU A 173 6.28 1.52 8.46
N ILE A 174 5.32 2.42 8.20
CA ILE A 174 3.92 2.21 8.57
C ILE A 174 3.37 0.93 7.92
N ASN A 175 3.59 0.76 6.62
CA ASN A 175 3.12 -0.41 5.88
C ASN A 175 3.80 -1.69 6.37
N PHE A 176 5.13 -1.66 6.54
CA PHE A 176 5.89 -2.81 7.00
C PHE A 176 5.44 -3.28 8.38
N VAL A 177 5.30 -2.36 9.34
CA VAL A 177 4.84 -2.67 10.71
C VAL A 177 3.39 -3.17 10.71
N ALA A 178 2.51 -2.56 9.94
CA ALA A 178 1.11 -2.98 9.87
C ALA A 178 0.91 -4.42 9.37
N LEU A 179 1.86 -4.94 8.59
CA LEU A 179 1.84 -6.31 8.07
C LEU A 179 2.45 -7.33 9.04
N GLN A 180 3.12 -6.88 10.12
CA GLN A 180 3.66 -7.80 11.14
C GLN A 180 2.54 -8.26 12.08
N PRO A 181 2.56 -9.53 12.53
CA PRO A 181 1.64 -9.98 13.57
C PRO A 181 1.95 -9.22 14.87
N PRO A 182 0.94 -8.77 15.61
CA PRO A 182 1.17 -8.27 16.97
C PRO A 182 1.62 -9.42 17.88
N ASN A 183 2.59 -9.12 18.73
CA ASN A 183 3.06 -10.05 19.77
C ASN A 183 2.09 -10.05 20.94
#